data_b7b87ec779fbab567a369abece9b18e0
#
_entry.id   b7b87ec779fbab567a369abece9b18e0
#
_cell.length_a   1.000
_cell.length_b   1.000
_cell.length_c   1.000
_cell.angle_alpha   90.00
_cell.angle_beta   90.00
_cell.angle_gamma   90.00
#
_symmetry.space_group_name_H-M   'P 1'
#
loop_
_entity.id
_entity.type
_entity.pdbx_description
1 polymer ?
#
loop_
_entity_poly.entity_id
_entity_poly.type
_entity_poly.pdbx_seq_one_letter_code
_entity_poly.pdbx_strand_id
1 'polypeptide(L)'
;MERMILHSDINACYASIELLRHPELRGRPVAVGGEQELRHGIILAKDQMARAAGVRTGMTLWAARQQCPELTILPPDFDLYYDYSRRVRQVYADFTDRCEPFGMDECWLDMTGCVGHEDALQTAQAVRQRVLDATGLTVSVGVSWCKGIAKLGSDYRKPNAVTVIDRARFADMVWPLPVGSLLFAGRSSVRQLERLGIRTVGALAAADADMLRQRFGKSGVQLHAYANGYDPAPVHRVEDLPPPKSIGNSATAPRDLICEADARAALLSLAESVGARLRLEGYQCRTVELSVRTADLRWCSHRMALRHPTDLTSEVLDAALALCEQAHFWPEPLRSIGVRALDLQPACAPHQMDLFEDA
;
A
#
# COMPACT_ATOMS: atom_id res chain seq x y z
N MET A 1 0.91 13.62 -29.35
CA MET A 1 0.49 12.22 -29.15
C MET A 1 -0.18 12.14 -27.79
N GLU A 2 -1.34 11.50 -27.67
CA GLU A 2 -2.01 11.32 -26.38
C GLU A 2 -1.25 10.28 -25.54
N ARG A 3 -1.19 10.49 -24.23
CA ARG A 3 -0.53 9.53 -23.33
C ARG A 3 -1.29 8.21 -23.31
N MET A 4 -0.56 7.11 -23.27
CA MET A 4 -1.08 5.76 -23.08
C MET A 4 -0.52 5.18 -21.79
N ILE A 5 -1.30 5.28 -20.70
CA ILE A 5 -0.93 4.79 -19.39
C ILE A 5 -1.72 3.53 -19.10
N LEU A 6 -1.00 2.45 -18.83
CA LEU A 6 -1.60 1.21 -18.31
C LEU A 6 -1.46 1.19 -16.80
N HIS A 7 -2.45 0.63 -16.13
CA HIS A 7 -2.36 0.18 -14.74
C HIS A 7 -2.66 -1.30 -14.70
N SER A 8 -1.71 -2.09 -14.22
CA SER A 8 -1.83 -3.53 -14.06
C SER A 8 -1.92 -3.90 -12.58
N ASP A 9 -2.80 -4.85 -12.26
CA ASP A 9 -3.12 -5.26 -10.88
C ASP A 9 -3.27 -6.79 -10.84
N ILE A 10 -2.46 -7.46 -10.01
CA ILE A 10 -2.47 -8.93 -9.86
C ILE A 10 -3.75 -9.36 -9.16
N ASN A 11 -4.54 -10.19 -9.81
CA ASN A 11 -5.83 -10.62 -9.28
C ASN A 11 -5.66 -11.49 -8.03
N ALA A 12 -6.25 -11.06 -6.90
CA ALA A 12 -6.19 -11.78 -5.62
C ALA A 12 -4.76 -12.22 -5.23
N CYS A 13 -3.77 -11.35 -5.41
CA CYS A 13 -2.33 -11.58 -5.44
C CYS A 13 -1.88 -12.73 -4.51
N TYR A 14 -1.95 -12.57 -3.19
CA TYR A 14 -1.48 -13.57 -2.24
C TYR A 14 -2.21 -14.91 -2.38
N ALA A 15 -3.54 -14.88 -2.50
CA ALA A 15 -4.31 -16.12 -2.63
C ALA A 15 -4.03 -16.83 -3.96
N SER A 16 -3.78 -16.08 -5.05
CA SER A 16 -3.41 -16.66 -6.34
C SER A 16 -2.03 -17.29 -6.32
N ILE A 17 -1.06 -16.66 -5.65
CA ILE A 17 0.30 -17.20 -5.49
C ILE A 17 0.25 -18.50 -4.65
N GLU A 18 -0.51 -18.50 -3.54
CA GLU A 18 -0.68 -19.71 -2.74
C GLU A 18 -1.35 -20.85 -3.53
N LEU A 19 -2.33 -20.54 -4.37
CA LEU A 19 -2.97 -21.55 -5.21
C LEU A 19 -2.06 -22.10 -6.34
N LEU A 20 -0.99 -21.39 -6.72
CA LEU A 20 0.06 -21.95 -7.58
C LEU A 20 0.93 -22.95 -6.81
N ARG A 21 1.20 -22.70 -5.54
CA ARG A 21 1.98 -23.57 -4.64
C ARG A 21 1.15 -24.76 -4.14
N HIS A 22 -0.16 -24.58 -3.97
CA HIS A 22 -1.10 -25.57 -3.46
C HIS A 22 -2.18 -25.89 -4.48
N PRO A 23 -1.84 -26.55 -5.62
CA PRO A 23 -2.79 -26.84 -6.68
C PRO A 23 -3.95 -27.75 -6.23
N GLU A 24 -3.78 -28.53 -5.17
CA GLU A 24 -4.81 -29.38 -4.56
C GLU A 24 -5.96 -28.59 -3.91
N LEU A 25 -5.76 -27.31 -3.64
CA LEU A 25 -6.79 -26.43 -3.09
C LEU A 25 -7.63 -25.73 -4.17
N ARG A 26 -7.30 -25.93 -5.44
CA ARG A 26 -8.10 -25.37 -6.55
C ARG A 26 -9.53 -25.92 -6.52
N GLY A 27 -10.47 -25.01 -6.69
CA GLY A 27 -11.90 -25.38 -6.63
C GLY A 27 -12.47 -25.39 -5.21
N ARG A 28 -11.73 -24.93 -4.22
CA ARG A 28 -12.19 -24.69 -2.86
C ARG A 28 -12.00 -23.21 -2.50
N PRO A 29 -12.83 -22.65 -1.57
CA PRO A 29 -12.62 -21.29 -1.11
C PRO A 29 -11.34 -21.19 -0.29
N VAL A 30 -10.42 -20.33 -0.72
CA VAL A 30 -9.10 -20.11 -0.09
C VAL A 30 -8.91 -18.64 0.26
N ALA A 31 -8.36 -18.40 1.42
CA ALA A 31 -7.91 -17.08 1.84
C ALA A 31 -6.52 -17.15 2.46
N VAL A 32 -5.82 -16.04 2.43
CA VAL A 32 -4.58 -15.83 3.20
C VAL A 32 -4.91 -14.96 4.39
N GLY A 33 -4.49 -15.37 5.57
CA GLY A 33 -4.77 -14.65 6.81
C GLY A 33 -3.68 -14.84 7.85
N GLY A 34 -3.57 -13.87 8.76
CA GLY A 34 -2.63 -13.93 9.86
C GLY A 34 -3.08 -14.92 10.95
N GLU A 35 -2.29 -15.05 12.02
CA GLU A 35 -2.56 -15.94 13.15
C GLU A 35 -3.50 -15.28 14.16
N GLN A 36 -4.58 -15.97 14.50
CA GLN A 36 -5.57 -15.46 15.44
C GLN A 36 -4.99 -15.35 16.86
N GLU A 37 -4.17 -16.29 17.27
CA GLU A 37 -3.54 -16.35 18.59
C GLU A 37 -2.59 -15.16 18.83
N LEU A 38 -1.97 -14.66 17.76
CA LEU A 38 -1.12 -13.47 17.78
C LEU A 38 -1.90 -12.16 17.59
N ARG A 39 -3.24 -12.17 17.69
CA ARG A 39 -4.12 -11.02 17.39
C ARG A 39 -3.99 -10.47 15.96
N HIS A 40 -3.36 -11.21 15.04
CA HIS A 40 -3.24 -10.90 13.61
C HIS A 40 -4.34 -11.54 12.77
N GLY A 41 -5.39 -12.04 13.42
CA GLY A 41 -6.45 -12.84 12.84
C GLY A 41 -7.39 -12.12 11.88
N ILE A 42 -6.87 -11.53 10.77
CA ILE A 42 -7.65 -10.93 9.69
C ILE A 42 -7.33 -11.56 8.33
N ILE A 43 -8.31 -11.53 7.43
CA ILE A 43 -8.12 -11.91 6.02
C ILE A 43 -7.30 -10.84 5.31
N LEU A 44 -6.16 -11.22 4.74
CA LEU A 44 -5.29 -10.36 3.94
C LEU A 44 -5.68 -10.41 2.46
N ALA A 45 -5.87 -11.60 1.91
CA ALA A 45 -6.33 -11.83 0.55
C ALA A 45 -7.29 -13.03 0.49
N LYS A 46 -8.04 -13.15 -0.57
CA LYS A 46 -8.99 -14.23 -0.81
C LYS A 46 -9.12 -14.50 -2.30
N ASP A 47 -9.38 -15.76 -2.65
CA ASP A 47 -9.69 -16.17 -4.00
C ASP A 47 -11.12 -15.78 -4.43
N GLN A 48 -11.49 -16.10 -5.66
CA GLN A 48 -12.80 -15.76 -6.19
C GLN A 48 -13.94 -16.58 -5.53
N MET A 49 -13.67 -17.81 -5.12
CA MET A 49 -14.68 -18.64 -4.45
C MET A 49 -15.00 -18.13 -3.04
N ALA A 50 -13.97 -17.81 -2.25
CA ALA A 50 -14.16 -17.17 -0.95
C ALA A 50 -14.83 -15.79 -1.07
N ARG A 51 -14.47 -15.01 -2.13
CA ARG A 51 -15.12 -13.73 -2.42
C ARG A 51 -16.62 -13.92 -2.75
N ALA A 52 -16.97 -14.90 -3.56
CA ALA A 52 -18.37 -15.22 -3.91
C ALA A 52 -19.16 -15.67 -2.67
N ALA A 53 -18.52 -16.37 -1.73
CA ALA A 53 -19.10 -16.73 -0.44
C ALA A 53 -19.20 -15.55 0.56
N GLY A 54 -18.79 -14.31 0.16
CA GLY A 54 -18.92 -13.11 0.98
C GLY A 54 -17.74 -12.78 1.88
N VAL A 55 -16.63 -13.52 1.80
CA VAL A 55 -15.40 -13.20 2.54
C VAL A 55 -14.77 -11.90 2.03
N ARG A 56 -14.31 -11.03 2.95
CA ARG A 56 -13.75 -9.72 2.61
C ARG A 56 -12.37 -9.54 3.27
N THR A 57 -11.48 -8.82 2.58
CA THR A 57 -10.20 -8.38 3.15
C THR A 57 -10.45 -7.49 4.37
N GLY A 58 -9.66 -7.70 5.44
CA GLY A 58 -9.82 -7.05 6.73
C GLY A 58 -10.89 -7.66 7.64
N MET A 59 -11.64 -8.66 7.18
CA MET A 59 -12.58 -9.44 8.01
C MET A 59 -11.78 -10.29 9.00
N THR A 60 -12.29 -10.44 10.25
CA THR A 60 -11.66 -11.36 11.21
C THR A 60 -11.77 -12.79 10.71
N LEU A 61 -10.79 -13.66 11.06
CA LEU A 61 -10.82 -15.07 10.66
C LEU A 61 -12.08 -15.77 11.17
N TRP A 62 -12.52 -15.43 12.37
CA TRP A 62 -13.75 -15.95 12.93
C TRP A 62 -14.97 -15.58 12.07
N ALA A 63 -15.14 -14.29 11.73
CA ALA A 63 -16.26 -13.86 10.89
C ALA A 63 -16.18 -14.46 9.47
N ALA A 64 -14.97 -14.63 8.93
CA ALA A 64 -14.77 -15.26 7.63
C ALA A 64 -15.20 -16.74 7.63
N ARG A 65 -14.88 -17.49 8.70
CA ARG A 65 -15.33 -18.89 8.86
C ARG A 65 -16.84 -19.02 9.10
N GLN A 66 -17.46 -18.04 9.79
CA GLN A 66 -18.93 -17.99 9.89
C GLN A 66 -19.60 -17.75 8.52
N GLN A 67 -18.98 -16.91 7.70
CA GLN A 67 -19.48 -16.60 6.37
C GLN A 67 -19.27 -17.74 5.36
N CYS A 68 -18.14 -18.47 5.50
CA CYS A 68 -17.75 -19.57 4.63
C CYS A 68 -17.13 -20.68 5.50
N PRO A 69 -17.93 -21.66 6.01
CA PRO A 69 -17.46 -22.71 6.92
C PRO A 69 -16.36 -23.59 6.33
N GLU A 70 -16.34 -23.80 5.03
CA GLU A 70 -15.35 -24.61 4.29
C GLU A 70 -14.10 -23.81 3.88
N LEU A 71 -13.97 -22.55 4.33
CA LEU A 71 -12.85 -21.69 4.00
C LEU A 71 -11.53 -22.26 4.51
N THR A 72 -10.61 -22.54 3.59
CA THR A 72 -9.21 -22.85 3.90
C THR A 72 -8.44 -21.55 4.07
N ILE A 73 -7.79 -21.37 5.22
CA ILE A 73 -6.98 -20.18 5.50
C ILE A 73 -5.52 -20.61 5.58
N LEU A 74 -4.69 -20.01 4.74
CA LEU A 74 -3.25 -20.22 4.68
C LEU A 74 -2.52 -19.07 5.37
N PRO A 75 -1.38 -19.33 6.06
CA PRO A 75 -0.52 -18.29 6.58
C PRO A 75 0.13 -17.50 5.42
N PRO A 76 0.46 -16.21 5.60
CA PRO A 76 1.13 -15.44 4.57
C PRO A 76 2.63 -15.78 4.46
N ASP A 77 3.12 -15.88 3.23
CA ASP A 77 4.54 -15.99 2.88
C ASP A 77 4.97 -14.74 2.08
N PHE A 78 5.36 -13.67 2.80
CA PHE A 78 5.69 -12.40 2.16
C PHE A 78 6.92 -12.45 1.27
N ASP A 79 7.91 -13.28 1.57
CA ASP A 79 9.12 -13.42 0.75
C ASP A 79 8.76 -14.01 -0.61
N LEU A 80 7.89 -15.01 -0.63
CA LEU A 80 7.34 -15.58 -1.86
C LEU A 80 6.56 -14.53 -2.66
N TYR A 81 5.73 -13.71 -1.99
CA TYR A 81 4.93 -12.68 -2.67
C TYR A 81 5.81 -11.59 -3.28
N TYR A 82 6.88 -11.19 -2.59
CA TYR A 82 7.88 -10.27 -3.13
C TYR A 82 8.60 -10.84 -4.35
N ASP A 83 8.93 -12.15 -4.35
CA ASP A 83 9.55 -12.81 -5.50
C ASP A 83 8.64 -12.78 -6.73
N TYR A 84 7.36 -13.16 -6.57
CA TYR A 84 6.39 -13.08 -7.66
C TYR A 84 6.16 -11.65 -8.14
N SER A 85 6.08 -10.67 -7.22
CA SER A 85 5.98 -9.24 -7.56
C SER A 85 7.16 -8.80 -8.44
N ARG A 86 8.40 -9.20 -8.10
CA ARG A 86 9.60 -8.91 -8.91
C ARG A 86 9.52 -9.54 -10.29
N ARG A 87 9.12 -10.82 -10.39
CA ARG A 87 8.97 -11.51 -11.69
C ARG A 87 7.94 -10.82 -12.58
N VAL A 88 6.81 -10.42 -12.03
CA VAL A 88 5.80 -9.67 -12.78
C VAL A 88 6.35 -8.33 -13.26
N ARG A 89 7.09 -7.60 -12.42
CA ARG A 89 7.71 -6.32 -12.81
C ARG A 89 8.79 -6.50 -13.89
N GLN A 90 9.52 -7.61 -13.89
CA GLN A 90 10.46 -7.94 -14.96
C GLN A 90 9.74 -8.09 -16.30
N VAL A 91 8.55 -8.73 -16.30
CA VAL A 91 7.72 -8.79 -17.51
C VAL A 91 7.30 -7.40 -17.99
N TYR A 92 6.97 -6.49 -17.09
CA TYR A 92 6.61 -5.12 -17.47
C TYR A 92 7.78 -4.35 -18.08
N ALA A 93 9.00 -4.58 -17.59
CA ALA A 93 10.21 -3.96 -18.11
C ALA A 93 10.53 -4.37 -19.57
N ASP A 94 10.01 -5.51 -20.05
CA ASP A 94 10.10 -5.90 -21.46
C ASP A 94 9.28 -4.98 -22.39
N PHE A 95 8.30 -4.25 -21.85
CA PHE A 95 7.40 -3.37 -22.62
C PHE A 95 7.83 -1.91 -22.58
N THR A 96 8.28 -1.43 -21.42
CA THR A 96 8.67 -0.03 -21.23
C THR A 96 9.63 0.10 -20.03
N ASP A 97 10.51 1.09 -20.08
CA ASP A 97 11.38 1.47 -18.96
C ASP A 97 10.68 2.34 -17.90
N ARG A 98 9.46 2.83 -18.21
CA ARG A 98 8.65 3.65 -17.30
C ARG A 98 7.62 2.78 -16.60
N CYS A 99 8.10 2.06 -15.59
CA CYS A 99 7.31 1.19 -14.72
C CYS A 99 7.34 1.72 -13.30
N GLU A 100 6.21 2.23 -12.82
CA GLU A 100 6.07 2.76 -11.46
C GLU A 100 5.27 1.80 -10.58
N PRO A 101 5.91 1.11 -9.63
CA PRO A 101 5.21 0.23 -8.70
C PRO A 101 4.26 0.99 -7.77
N PHE A 102 3.13 0.37 -7.48
CA PHE A 102 2.17 0.86 -6.48
C PHE A 102 1.77 -0.30 -5.55
N GLY A 103 2.55 -0.50 -4.51
CA GLY A 103 2.45 -1.68 -3.65
C GLY A 103 3.15 -2.92 -4.26
N MET A 104 2.76 -4.11 -3.82
CA MET A 104 3.33 -5.38 -4.29
C MET A 104 2.68 -5.91 -5.56
N ASP A 105 1.43 -5.62 -5.77
CA ASP A 105 0.55 -6.22 -6.77
C ASP A 105 0.14 -5.28 -7.90
N GLU A 106 0.48 -4.01 -7.80
CA GLU A 106 0.07 -2.99 -8.76
C GLU A 106 1.28 -2.28 -9.40
N CYS A 107 1.12 -1.88 -10.66
CA CYS A 107 2.13 -1.11 -11.39
C CYS A 107 1.49 -0.24 -12.48
N TRP A 108 1.97 1.00 -12.61
CA TRP A 108 1.72 1.80 -13.81
C TRP A 108 2.81 1.62 -14.83
N LEU A 109 2.42 1.58 -16.11
CA LEU A 109 3.31 1.53 -17.26
C LEU A 109 2.97 2.69 -18.20
N ASP A 110 3.96 3.46 -18.59
CA ASP A 110 3.78 4.48 -19.65
C ASP A 110 4.22 3.89 -20.99
N MET A 111 3.24 3.59 -21.83
CA MET A 111 3.42 3.04 -23.17
C MET A 111 3.42 4.12 -24.26
N THR A 112 3.45 5.40 -23.88
CA THR A 112 3.39 6.51 -24.82
C THR A 112 4.58 6.50 -25.77
N GLY A 113 4.31 6.30 -27.07
CA GLY A 113 5.34 6.29 -28.09
C GLY A 113 6.18 5.00 -28.18
N CYS A 114 5.80 3.95 -27.46
CA CYS A 114 6.45 2.64 -27.59
C CYS A 114 6.13 2.04 -28.98
N VAL A 115 7.16 1.74 -29.76
CA VAL A 115 7.02 1.17 -31.10
C VAL A 115 6.44 -0.23 -31.05
N GLY A 116 5.44 -0.52 -31.91
CA GLY A 116 4.73 -1.80 -31.92
C GLY A 116 3.62 -1.90 -30.89
N HIS A 117 3.37 -0.85 -30.12
CA HIS A 117 2.36 -0.82 -29.06
C HIS A 117 1.41 0.39 -29.19
N GLU A 118 0.97 0.68 -30.42
CA GLU A 118 0.10 1.81 -30.72
C GLU A 118 -1.37 1.55 -30.39
N ASP A 119 -1.80 0.28 -30.43
CA ASP A 119 -3.17 -0.11 -30.04
C ASP A 119 -3.25 -0.42 -28.54
N ALA A 120 -4.01 0.40 -27.84
CA ALA A 120 -4.18 0.31 -26.39
C ALA A 120 -4.75 -1.02 -25.90
N LEU A 121 -5.71 -1.58 -26.63
CA LEU A 121 -6.35 -2.84 -26.24
C LEU A 121 -5.41 -4.02 -26.49
N GLN A 122 -4.77 -4.07 -27.67
CA GLN A 122 -3.83 -5.14 -28.00
C GLN A 122 -2.63 -5.12 -27.07
N THR A 123 -2.07 -3.95 -26.78
CA THR A 123 -0.96 -3.78 -25.84
C THR A 123 -1.31 -4.30 -24.45
N ALA A 124 -2.46 -3.91 -23.91
CA ALA A 124 -2.90 -4.39 -22.60
C ALA A 124 -3.18 -5.90 -22.57
N GLN A 125 -3.69 -6.47 -23.66
CA GLN A 125 -3.86 -7.91 -23.80
C GLN A 125 -2.51 -8.63 -23.86
N ALA A 126 -1.52 -8.10 -24.57
CA ALA A 126 -0.17 -8.65 -24.65
C ALA A 126 0.50 -8.64 -23.26
N VAL A 127 0.42 -7.54 -22.51
CA VAL A 127 0.94 -7.46 -21.13
C VAL A 127 0.27 -8.52 -20.25
N ARG A 128 -1.05 -8.63 -20.28
CA ARG A 128 -1.81 -9.62 -19.51
C ARG A 128 -1.41 -11.06 -19.82
N GLN A 129 -1.29 -11.40 -21.11
CA GLN A 129 -0.91 -12.73 -21.56
C GLN A 129 0.54 -13.05 -21.17
N ARG A 130 1.45 -12.11 -21.37
CA ARG A 130 2.87 -12.29 -21.04
C ARG A 130 3.09 -12.52 -19.54
N VAL A 131 2.33 -11.83 -18.66
CA VAL A 131 2.37 -12.08 -17.21
C VAL A 131 1.87 -13.49 -16.89
N LEU A 132 0.75 -13.92 -17.51
CA LEU A 132 0.20 -15.27 -17.31
C LEU A 132 1.21 -16.34 -17.73
N ASP A 133 1.81 -16.20 -18.91
CA ASP A 133 2.77 -17.16 -19.45
C ASP A 133 4.04 -17.27 -18.59
N ALA A 134 4.53 -16.14 -18.07
CA ALA A 134 5.75 -16.09 -17.28
C ALA A 134 5.59 -16.50 -15.82
N THR A 135 4.41 -16.31 -15.24
CA THR A 135 4.21 -16.45 -13.77
C THR A 135 3.06 -17.35 -13.38
N GLY A 136 2.15 -17.68 -14.30
CA GLY A 136 0.89 -18.36 -13.99
C GLY A 136 -0.16 -17.48 -13.31
N LEU A 137 0.14 -16.18 -13.05
CA LEU A 137 -0.78 -15.24 -12.43
C LEU A 137 -1.61 -14.51 -13.48
N THR A 138 -2.83 -14.16 -13.12
CA THR A 138 -3.66 -13.28 -13.95
C THR A 138 -3.62 -11.86 -13.43
N VAL A 139 -3.68 -10.90 -14.35
CA VAL A 139 -3.76 -9.47 -14.03
C VAL A 139 -4.97 -8.82 -14.67
N SER A 140 -5.50 -7.78 -14.05
CA SER A 140 -6.48 -6.89 -14.66
C SER A 140 -5.77 -5.60 -15.07
N VAL A 141 -6.00 -5.15 -16.31
CA VAL A 141 -5.32 -3.99 -16.88
C VAL A 141 -6.30 -2.90 -17.26
N GLY A 142 -6.10 -1.71 -16.72
CA GLY A 142 -6.80 -0.51 -17.14
C GLY A 142 -5.90 0.34 -18.04
N VAL A 143 -6.45 0.89 -19.11
CA VAL A 143 -5.74 1.77 -20.04
C VAL A 143 -6.43 3.11 -20.11
N SER A 144 -5.66 4.20 -20.00
CA SER A 144 -6.17 5.56 -20.12
C SER A 144 -5.03 6.55 -20.39
N TRP A 145 -5.34 7.85 -20.42
CA TRP A 145 -4.35 8.92 -20.63
C TRP A 145 -3.67 9.40 -19.34
N CYS A 146 -4.10 8.92 -18.17
CA CYS A 146 -3.52 9.32 -16.88
C CYS A 146 -3.62 8.20 -15.84
N LYS A 147 -2.79 8.30 -14.79
CA LYS A 147 -2.63 7.28 -13.78
C LYS A 147 -3.92 6.96 -13.03
N GLY A 148 -4.64 8.00 -12.57
CA GLY A 148 -5.85 7.84 -11.77
C GLY A 148 -6.96 7.09 -12.51
N ILE A 149 -7.16 7.40 -13.81
CA ILE A 149 -8.21 6.75 -14.62
C ILE A 149 -7.78 5.35 -15.09
N ALA A 150 -6.48 5.15 -15.40
CA ALA A 150 -5.96 3.81 -15.68
C ALA A 150 -6.16 2.86 -14.48
N LYS A 151 -5.89 3.33 -13.24
CA LYS A 151 -6.16 2.57 -12.01
C LYS A 151 -7.63 2.21 -11.88
N LEU A 152 -8.53 3.15 -12.09
CA LEU A 152 -9.97 2.91 -12.07
C LEU A 152 -10.37 1.87 -13.14
N GLY A 153 -9.75 1.93 -14.33
CA GLY A 153 -9.97 0.97 -15.40
C GLY A 153 -9.61 -0.46 -15.01
N SER A 154 -8.49 -0.67 -14.29
CA SER A 154 -8.09 -2.00 -13.83
C SER A 154 -9.07 -2.61 -12.83
N ASP A 155 -9.78 -1.78 -12.04
CA ASP A 155 -10.78 -2.23 -11.07
C ASP A 155 -12.17 -2.45 -11.70
N TYR A 156 -12.42 -1.89 -12.88
CA TYR A 156 -13.76 -1.79 -13.48
C TYR A 156 -14.40 -3.14 -13.82
N ARG A 157 -13.61 -4.12 -14.28
CA ARG A 157 -14.11 -5.46 -14.72
C ARG A 157 -13.28 -6.62 -14.14
N LYS A 158 -12.68 -6.44 -12.93
CA LYS A 158 -11.95 -7.54 -12.28
C LYS A 158 -12.81 -8.81 -12.13
N PRO A 159 -12.24 -10.02 -12.28
CA PRO A 159 -10.82 -10.31 -12.50
C PRO A 159 -10.45 -10.54 -13.98
N ASN A 160 -9.14 -10.56 -14.26
CA ASN A 160 -8.54 -11.01 -15.53
C ASN A 160 -9.12 -10.31 -16.77
N ALA A 161 -9.33 -9.00 -16.69
CA ALA A 161 -9.96 -8.21 -17.74
C ALA A 161 -9.07 -7.04 -18.18
N VAL A 162 -9.32 -6.56 -19.39
CA VAL A 162 -8.80 -5.29 -19.92
C VAL A 162 -9.93 -4.29 -20.03
N THR A 163 -9.71 -3.09 -19.55
CA THR A 163 -10.66 -1.97 -19.66
C THR A 163 -9.95 -0.75 -20.23
N VAL A 164 -10.35 -0.31 -21.41
CA VAL A 164 -9.87 0.94 -22.01
C VAL A 164 -10.88 2.04 -21.73
N ILE A 165 -10.44 3.10 -21.07
CA ILE A 165 -11.24 4.31 -20.81
C ILE A 165 -10.58 5.44 -21.59
N ASP A 166 -11.16 5.77 -22.75
CA ASP A 166 -10.78 6.91 -23.56
C ASP A 166 -11.59 8.18 -23.19
N ARG A 167 -11.18 9.34 -23.70
CA ARG A 167 -11.84 10.61 -23.38
C ARG A 167 -13.29 10.65 -23.82
N ALA A 168 -13.63 10.01 -24.92
CA ALA A 168 -14.99 10.02 -25.46
C ALA A 168 -15.97 9.27 -24.54
N ARG A 169 -15.51 8.17 -23.95
CA ARG A 169 -16.32 7.33 -23.06
C ARG A 169 -16.15 7.65 -21.57
N PHE A 170 -15.24 8.55 -21.24
CA PHE A 170 -14.90 8.85 -19.84
C PHE A 170 -16.13 9.24 -19.01
N ALA A 171 -16.90 10.21 -19.46
CA ALA A 171 -18.08 10.66 -18.73
C ALA A 171 -19.11 9.56 -18.52
N ASP A 172 -19.40 8.79 -19.57
CA ASP A 172 -20.39 7.70 -19.52
C ASP A 172 -19.95 6.55 -18.62
N MET A 173 -18.65 6.24 -18.61
CA MET A 173 -18.13 5.11 -17.83
C MET A 173 -17.81 5.49 -16.37
N VAL A 174 -17.29 6.69 -16.13
CA VAL A 174 -16.68 7.05 -14.84
C VAL A 174 -17.62 7.89 -13.97
N TRP A 175 -18.36 8.85 -14.54
CA TRP A 175 -19.22 9.73 -13.76
C TRP A 175 -20.35 9.04 -12.99
N PRO A 176 -20.96 7.94 -13.47
CA PRO A 176 -21.96 7.18 -12.71
C PRO A 176 -21.40 6.41 -11.51
N LEU A 177 -20.08 6.19 -11.46
CA LEU A 177 -19.46 5.40 -10.38
C LEU A 177 -19.56 6.12 -9.02
N PRO A 178 -19.63 5.35 -7.92
CA PRO A 178 -19.52 5.91 -6.58
C PRO A 178 -18.25 6.73 -6.42
N VAL A 179 -18.31 7.84 -5.69
CA VAL A 179 -17.15 8.72 -5.47
C VAL A 179 -15.96 8.00 -4.82
N GLY A 180 -16.22 6.95 -4.04
CA GLY A 180 -15.20 6.10 -3.45
C GLY A 180 -14.43 5.22 -4.43
N SER A 181 -14.81 5.18 -5.71
CA SER A 181 -14.07 4.48 -6.76
C SER A 181 -12.81 5.23 -7.20
N LEU A 182 -12.72 6.53 -6.90
CA LEU A 182 -11.54 7.32 -7.25
C LEU A 182 -10.34 6.99 -6.36
N LEU A 183 -9.17 6.97 -6.97
CA LEU A 183 -7.91 6.86 -6.26
C LEU A 183 -7.80 7.95 -5.18
N PHE A 184 -7.35 7.58 -3.99
CA PHE A 184 -7.25 8.44 -2.79
C PHE A 184 -8.58 8.92 -2.19
N ALA A 185 -9.74 8.50 -2.68
CA ALA A 185 -11.02 8.71 -2.01
C ALA A 185 -11.18 7.74 -0.83
N GLY A 186 -10.50 8.02 0.28
CA GLY A 186 -10.54 7.19 1.49
C GLY A 186 -11.90 7.27 2.21
N ARG A 187 -12.19 6.29 3.07
CA ARG A 187 -13.49 6.17 3.79
C ARG A 187 -13.93 7.44 4.52
N SER A 188 -12.99 8.22 5.07
CA SER A 188 -13.30 9.49 5.75
C SER A 188 -13.77 10.54 4.75
N SER A 189 -13.03 10.72 3.65
CA SER A 189 -13.37 11.67 2.59
C SER A 189 -14.70 11.31 1.93
N VAL A 190 -14.93 10.03 1.63
CA VAL A 190 -16.19 9.53 1.06
C VAL A 190 -17.37 9.88 1.96
N ARG A 191 -17.30 9.55 3.25
CA ARG A 191 -18.39 9.90 4.20
C ARG A 191 -18.67 11.40 4.28
N GLN A 192 -17.64 12.25 4.21
CA GLN A 192 -17.82 13.70 4.21
C GLN A 192 -18.43 14.20 2.90
N LEU A 193 -18.00 13.67 1.75
CA LEU A 193 -18.59 14.00 0.44
C LEU A 193 -20.06 13.59 0.37
N GLU A 194 -20.40 12.40 0.85
CA GLU A 194 -21.79 11.91 0.89
C GLU A 194 -22.70 12.79 1.77
N ARG A 195 -22.20 13.33 2.90
CA ARG A 195 -22.91 14.31 3.73
C ARG A 195 -23.19 15.62 3.01
N LEU A 196 -22.36 15.97 2.01
CA LEU A 196 -22.56 17.12 1.13
C LEU A 196 -23.44 16.80 -0.09
N GLY A 197 -23.99 15.57 -0.17
CA GLY A 197 -24.78 15.12 -1.31
C GLY A 197 -23.97 14.64 -2.50
N ILE A 198 -22.63 14.64 -2.42
CA ILE A 198 -21.71 14.23 -3.47
C ILE A 198 -21.46 12.73 -3.37
N ARG A 199 -22.23 11.93 -4.11
CA ARG A 199 -22.19 10.45 -4.03
C ARG A 199 -21.50 9.80 -5.23
N THR A 200 -21.48 10.47 -6.38
CA THR A 200 -20.90 9.95 -7.61
C THR A 200 -19.70 10.79 -8.05
N VAL A 201 -18.88 10.20 -8.93
CA VAL A 201 -17.75 10.90 -9.54
C VAL A 201 -18.22 12.13 -10.33
N GLY A 202 -19.32 12.01 -11.08
CA GLY A 202 -19.92 13.11 -11.84
C GLY A 202 -20.42 14.24 -10.93
N ALA A 203 -21.02 13.92 -9.78
CA ALA A 203 -21.40 14.94 -8.80
C ALA A 203 -20.19 15.67 -8.22
N LEU A 204 -19.08 14.95 -8.02
CA LEU A 204 -17.82 15.55 -7.58
C LEU A 204 -17.19 16.43 -8.68
N ALA A 205 -17.24 16.00 -9.93
CA ALA A 205 -16.75 16.76 -11.07
C ALA A 205 -17.49 18.10 -11.26
N ALA A 206 -18.78 18.12 -10.96
CA ALA A 206 -19.64 19.31 -11.04
C ALA A 206 -19.62 20.17 -9.77
N ALA A 207 -18.98 19.73 -8.69
CA ALA A 207 -18.97 20.45 -7.42
C ALA A 207 -18.06 21.69 -7.49
N ASP A 208 -18.37 22.69 -6.65
CA ASP A 208 -17.58 23.91 -6.53
C ASP A 208 -16.17 23.61 -6.00
N ALA A 209 -15.14 23.95 -6.76
CA ALA A 209 -13.74 23.66 -6.46
C ALA A 209 -13.24 24.40 -5.20
N ASP A 210 -13.73 25.60 -4.93
CA ASP A 210 -13.33 26.40 -3.77
C ASP A 210 -13.97 25.86 -2.49
N MET A 211 -15.20 25.41 -2.54
CA MET A 211 -15.83 24.68 -1.46
C MET A 211 -15.07 23.39 -1.12
N LEU A 212 -14.66 22.62 -2.14
CA LEU A 212 -13.86 21.39 -1.95
C LEU A 212 -12.47 21.71 -1.36
N ARG A 213 -11.84 22.79 -1.79
CA ARG A 213 -10.56 23.26 -1.23
C ARG A 213 -10.69 23.66 0.24
N GLN A 214 -11.72 24.39 0.60
CA GLN A 214 -11.97 24.81 1.99
C GLN A 214 -12.25 23.64 2.91
N ARG A 215 -13.02 22.64 2.46
CA ARG A 215 -13.44 21.48 3.26
C ARG A 215 -12.42 20.36 3.37
N PHE A 216 -11.67 20.09 2.30
CA PHE A 216 -10.79 18.93 2.17
C PHE A 216 -9.33 19.31 1.88
N GLY A 217 -9.01 20.61 1.78
CA GLY A 217 -7.66 21.08 1.48
C GLY A 217 -7.15 20.55 0.12
N LYS A 218 -5.86 20.20 0.08
CA LYS A 218 -5.21 19.66 -1.13
C LYS A 218 -5.88 18.40 -1.68
N SER A 219 -6.38 17.53 -0.79
CA SER A 219 -7.07 16.30 -1.19
C SER A 219 -8.37 16.59 -1.94
N GLY A 220 -9.12 17.63 -1.56
CA GLY A 220 -10.34 18.03 -2.28
C GLY A 220 -10.05 18.50 -3.70
N VAL A 221 -9.01 19.32 -3.85
CA VAL A 221 -8.56 19.81 -5.17
C VAL A 221 -8.14 18.63 -6.06
N GLN A 222 -7.37 17.69 -5.51
CA GLN A 222 -6.91 16.51 -6.24
C GLN A 222 -8.07 15.60 -6.67
N LEU A 223 -9.00 15.29 -5.76
CA LEU A 223 -10.16 14.46 -6.07
C LEU A 223 -11.06 15.11 -7.13
N HIS A 224 -11.27 16.43 -7.06
CA HIS A 224 -12.00 17.19 -8.09
C HIS A 224 -11.31 17.12 -9.46
N ALA A 225 -9.97 17.27 -9.49
CA ALA A 225 -9.19 17.14 -10.71
C ALA A 225 -9.34 15.71 -11.31
N TYR A 226 -9.23 14.68 -10.49
CA TYR A 226 -9.41 13.28 -10.92
C TYR A 226 -10.83 13.00 -11.44
N ALA A 227 -11.86 13.55 -10.79
CA ALA A 227 -13.24 13.43 -11.24
C ALA A 227 -13.48 14.09 -12.62
N ASN A 228 -12.66 15.08 -12.99
CA ASN A 228 -12.63 15.72 -14.30
C ASN A 228 -11.60 15.08 -15.26
N GLY A 229 -11.02 13.94 -14.92
CA GLY A 229 -10.05 13.24 -15.77
C GLY A 229 -8.69 13.94 -15.88
N TYR A 230 -8.35 14.81 -14.95
CA TYR A 230 -7.09 15.55 -14.93
C TYR A 230 -6.14 14.98 -13.88
N ASP A 231 -5.03 14.37 -14.35
CA ASP A 231 -3.93 13.89 -13.54
C ASP A 231 -2.63 14.06 -14.37
N PRO A 232 -1.85 15.12 -14.12
CA PRO A 232 -0.62 15.39 -14.86
C PRO A 232 0.56 14.55 -14.42
N ALA A 233 0.43 13.78 -13.33
CA ALA A 233 1.53 13.02 -12.76
C ALA A 233 2.17 12.09 -13.81
N PRO A 234 3.51 12.12 -13.96
CA PRO A 234 4.21 11.17 -14.83
C PRO A 234 4.20 9.78 -14.22
N VAL A 235 4.43 8.78 -15.06
CA VAL A 235 4.89 7.45 -14.61
C VAL A 235 6.40 7.50 -14.51
N HIS A 236 6.93 7.28 -13.33
CA HIS A 236 8.37 7.30 -13.07
C HIS A 236 9.02 6.00 -13.50
N ARG A 237 10.32 6.03 -13.81
CA ARG A 237 11.16 4.84 -13.81
C ARG A 237 11.42 4.40 -12.38
N VAL A 238 11.82 3.15 -12.20
CA VAL A 238 12.12 2.63 -10.85
C VAL A 238 13.25 3.43 -10.18
N GLU A 239 14.28 3.80 -10.96
CA GLU A 239 15.42 4.59 -10.50
C GLU A 239 15.09 6.07 -10.18
N ASP A 240 14.01 6.59 -10.74
CA ASP A 240 13.56 7.97 -10.54
C ASP A 240 12.54 8.10 -9.40
N LEU A 241 12.24 7.00 -8.70
CA LEU A 241 11.31 7.06 -7.58
C LEU A 241 11.89 7.89 -6.43
N PRO A 242 11.08 8.72 -5.78
CA PRO A 242 11.55 9.51 -4.65
C PRO A 242 12.01 8.58 -3.52
N PRO A 243 13.06 8.96 -2.77
CA PRO A 243 13.52 8.19 -1.64
C PRO A 243 12.42 7.99 -0.60
N PRO A 244 12.47 6.92 0.19
CA PRO A 244 11.49 6.69 1.24
C PRO A 244 11.52 7.85 2.25
N LYS A 245 10.34 8.31 2.68
CA LYS A 245 10.23 9.36 3.70
C LYS A 245 10.48 8.85 5.12
N SER A 246 10.31 7.56 5.32
CA SER A 246 10.50 6.90 6.61
C SER A 246 10.66 5.40 6.44
N ILE A 247 11.38 4.77 7.35
CA ILE A 247 11.47 3.31 7.50
C ILE A 247 10.96 2.97 8.90
N GLY A 248 9.95 2.13 8.99
CA GLY A 248 9.34 1.80 10.28
C GLY A 248 8.68 0.44 10.29
N ASN A 249 8.51 -0.08 11.50
CA ASN A 249 7.77 -1.30 11.75
C ASN A 249 6.95 -1.17 13.04
N SER A 250 5.85 -1.92 13.13
CA SER A 250 4.99 -1.96 14.31
C SER A 250 4.44 -3.35 14.51
N ALA A 251 4.19 -3.71 15.75
CA ALA A 251 3.59 -4.99 16.11
C ALA A 251 2.37 -4.79 17.02
N THR A 252 1.32 -5.58 16.78
CA THR A 252 0.28 -5.81 17.78
C THR A 252 0.76 -6.95 18.65
N ALA A 253 0.95 -6.70 19.95
CA ALA A 253 1.45 -7.71 20.86
C ALA A 253 0.42 -8.83 21.05
N PRO A 254 0.84 -10.12 21.22
CA PRO A 254 -0.05 -11.24 21.49
C PRO A 254 -0.90 -11.03 22.75
N ARG A 255 -0.34 -10.39 23.76
CA ARG A 255 -0.98 -9.89 24.99
C ARG A 255 -0.69 -8.42 25.16
N ASP A 256 -1.51 -7.70 25.92
CA ASP A 256 -1.23 -6.31 26.21
C ASP A 256 0.09 -6.18 26.97
N LEU A 257 0.90 -5.19 26.58
CA LEU A 257 2.13 -4.83 27.28
C LEU A 257 1.73 -4.02 28.51
N ILE A 258 2.14 -4.48 29.69
CA ILE A 258 1.69 -3.89 30.96
C ILE A 258 2.83 -3.25 31.77
N CYS A 259 4.07 -3.40 31.31
CA CYS A 259 5.24 -2.83 31.95
C CYS A 259 6.33 -2.50 30.94
N GLU A 260 7.33 -1.76 31.40
CA GLU A 260 8.48 -1.36 30.59
C GLU A 260 9.26 -2.54 30.02
N ALA A 261 9.42 -3.62 30.78
CA ALA A 261 10.13 -4.81 30.32
C ALA A 261 9.45 -5.47 29.11
N ASP A 262 8.11 -5.53 29.09
CA ASP A 262 7.34 -6.00 27.92
C ASP A 262 7.59 -5.09 26.72
N ALA A 263 7.54 -3.77 26.90
CA ALA A 263 7.78 -2.80 25.84
C ALA A 263 9.22 -2.88 25.31
N ARG A 264 10.22 -3.02 26.19
CA ARG A 264 11.63 -3.17 25.80
C ARG A 264 11.86 -4.38 24.91
N ALA A 265 11.27 -5.53 25.25
CA ALA A 265 11.39 -6.73 24.42
C ALA A 265 10.79 -6.54 23.02
N ALA A 266 9.62 -5.92 22.95
CA ALA A 266 8.98 -5.62 21.66
C ALA A 266 9.77 -4.57 20.86
N LEU A 267 10.25 -3.51 21.51
CA LEU A 267 11.03 -2.44 20.87
C LEU A 267 12.37 -2.94 20.33
N LEU A 268 13.03 -3.87 21.03
CA LEU A 268 14.28 -4.48 20.56
C LEU A 268 14.07 -5.14 19.18
N SER A 269 13.09 -6.01 19.05
CA SER A 269 12.80 -6.69 17.78
C SER A 269 12.43 -5.70 16.67
N LEU A 270 11.69 -4.64 16.99
CA LEU A 270 11.30 -3.62 16.03
C LEU A 270 12.51 -2.76 15.60
N ALA A 271 13.37 -2.38 16.55
CA ALA A 271 14.59 -1.62 16.27
C ALA A 271 15.59 -2.42 15.44
N GLU A 272 15.71 -3.74 15.67
CA GLU A 272 16.52 -4.63 14.82
C GLU A 272 16.01 -4.63 13.38
N SER A 273 14.69 -4.79 13.19
CA SER A 273 14.08 -4.74 11.87
C SER A 273 14.29 -3.40 11.17
N VAL A 274 14.13 -2.28 11.89
CA VAL A 274 14.30 -0.92 11.34
C VAL A 274 15.76 -0.66 11.00
N GLY A 275 16.70 -0.96 11.93
CA GLY A 275 18.14 -0.77 11.71
C GLY A 275 18.68 -1.63 10.56
N ALA A 276 18.25 -2.89 10.47
CA ALA A 276 18.63 -3.75 9.36
C ALA A 276 18.17 -3.19 7.99
N ARG A 277 16.95 -2.66 7.93
CA ARG A 277 16.41 -2.05 6.71
C ARG A 277 17.09 -0.71 6.38
N LEU A 278 17.41 0.12 7.37
CA LEU A 278 18.19 1.34 7.15
C LEU A 278 19.53 1.01 6.47
N ARG A 279 20.27 0.03 6.99
CA ARG A 279 21.55 -0.40 6.42
C ARG A 279 21.40 -1.02 5.03
N LEU A 280 20.39 -1.88 4.84
CA LEU A 280 20.14 -2.54 3.55
C LEU A 280 19.80 -1.53 2.44
N GLU A 281 19.02 -0.51 2.77
CA GLU A 281 18.60 0.53 1.84
C GLU A 281 19.59 1.72 1.75
N GLY A 282 20.66 1.71 2.55
CA GLY A 282 21.72 2.72 2.55
C GLY A 282 21.31 4.07 3.14
N TYR A 283 20.44 4.07 4.16
CA TYR A 283 19.95 5.27 4.83
C TYR A 283 20.36 5.33 6.30
N GLN A 284 20.46 6.56 6.81
CA GLN A 284 20.51 6.89 8.23
C GLN A 284 19.34 7.79 8.59
N CYS A 285 18.85 7.73 9.82
CA CYS A 285 17.78 8.59 10.33
C CYS A 285 18.29 9.64 11.31
N ARG A 286 17.64 10.81 11.31
CA ARG A 286 17.86 11.89 12.29
C ARG A 286 16.78 12.00 13.33
N THR A 287 15.68 11.31 13.17
CA THR A 287 14.53 11.35 14.09
C THR A 287 13.96 9.95 14.27
N VAL A 288 13.68 9.59 15.52
CA VAL A 288 12.98 8.36 15.87
C VAL A 288 11.57 8.73 16.36
N GLU A 289 10.57 8.04 15.82
CA GLU A 289 9.18 8.12 16.28
C GLU A 289 8.81 6.82 16.98
N LEU A 290 8.30 6.92 18.19
CA LEU A 290 7.60 5.87 18.90
C LEU A 290 6.09 6.06 18.67
N SER A 291 5.39 5.02 18.23
CA SER A 291 3.94 4.99 18.13
C SER A 291 3.38 3.86 19.00
N VAL A 292 2.34 4.17 19.76
CA VAL A 292 1.66 3.18 20.61
C VAL A 292 0.16 3.23 20.39
N ARG A 293 -0.47 2.07 20.61
CA ARG A 293 -1.92 1.96 20.67
C ARG A 293 -2.32 1.34 21.98
N THR A 294 -3.16 2.04 22.73
CA THR A 294 -3.66 1.55 24.00
C THR A 294 -4.69 0.41 23.84
N ALA A 295 -5.04 -0.27 24.93
CA ALA A 295 -6.02 -1.37 24.91
C ALA A 295 -7.41 -0.89 24.47
N ASP A 296 -7.78 0.37 24.75
CA ASP A 296 -9.01 1.03 24.29
C ASP A 296 -8.90 1.61 22.86
N LEU A 297 -7.85 1.23 22.14
CA LEU A 297 -7.61 1.51 20.73
C LEU A 297 -7.26 2.97 20.37
N ARG A 298 -6.88 3.80 21.34
CA ARG A 298 -6.37 5.15 21.09
C ARG A 298 -4.92 5.11 20.59
N TRP A 299 -4.59 5.94 19.62
CA TRP A 299 -3.23 6.09 19.11
C TRP A 299 -2.54 7.28 19.73
N CYS A 300 -1.27 7.10 20.07
CA CYS A 300 -0.37 8.16 20.50
C CYS A 300 0.98 8.00 19.82
N SER A 301 1.67 9.10 19.49
CA SER A 301 3.02 9.06 18.95
C SER A 301 3.88 10.19 19.50
N HIS A 302 5.16 9.88 19.74
CA HIS A 302 6.16 10.81 20.23
C HIS A 302 7.39 10.73 19.34
N ARG A 303 8.14 11.82 19.21
CA ARG A 303 9.34 11.91 18.36
C ARG A 303 10.50 12.49 19.13
N MET A 304 11.69 12.00 18.79
CA MET A 304 12.95 12.50 19.31
C MET A 304 13.93 12.72 18.16
N ALA A 305 14.49 13.91 18.07
CA ALA A 305 15.62 14.18 17.18
C ALA A 305 16.90 13.61 17.81
N LEU A 306 17.71 12.95 17.01
CA LEU A 306 19.00 12.41 17.39
C LEU A 306 20.09 13.47 17.20
N ARG A 307 21.15 13.38 17.98
CA ARG A 307 22.31 14.27 17.82
C ARG A 307 23.01 14.08 16.48
N HIS A 308 23.17 12.80 16.09
CA HIS A 308 23.78 12.40 14.82
C HIS A 308 22.84 11.49 14.05
N PRO A 309 22.96 11.48 12.71
CA PRO A 309 22.27 10.48 11.90
C PRO A 309 22.79 9.08 12.21
N THR A 310 21.89 8.12 12.32
CA THR A 310 22.26 6.75 12.66
C THR A 310 21.47 5.70 11.87
N ASP A 311 22.07 4.53 11.70
CA ASP A 311 21.47 3.26 11.28
C ASP A 311 21.70 2.14 12.30
N LEU A 312 22.26 2.50 13.47
CA LEU A 312 22.57 1.56 14.54
C LEU A 312 21.30 1.18 15.31
N THR A 313 21.07 -0.12 15.41
CA THR A 313 19.93 -0.68 16.15
C THR A 313 19.88 -0.20 17.61
N SER A 314 21.06 -0.11 18.27
CA SER A 314 21.16 0.34 19.67
C SER A 314 20.66 1.77 19.86
N GLU A 315 21.07 2.69 19.01
CA GLU A 315 20.68 4.11 19.12
C GLU A 315 19.19 4.32 18.81
N VAL A 316 18.66 3.60 17.82
CA VAL A 316 17.22 3.58 17.52
C VAL A 316 16.42 3.02 18.70
N LEU A 317 16.91 1.94 19.34
CA LEU A 317 16.30 1.35 20.53
C LEU A 317 16.34 2.31 21.71
N ASP A 318 17.50 2.88 22.01
CA ASP A 318 17.68 3.79 23.15
C ASP A 318 16.76 5.03 23.03
N ALA A 319 16.66 5.61 21.84
CA ALA A 319 15.72 6.69 21.56
C ALA A 319 14.25 6.28 21.75
N ALA A 320 13.88 5.08 21.29
CA ALA A 320 12.52 4.59 21.46
C ALA A 320 12.16 4.29 22.93
N LEU A 321 13.14 3.77 23.71
CA LEU A 321 12.98 3.55 25.15
C LEU A 321 12.86 4.87 25.91
N ALA A 322 13.71 5.85 25.62
CA ALA A 322 13.63 7.18 26.23
C ALA A 322 12.27 7.87 25.95
N LEU A 323 11.73 7.71 24.74
CA LEU A 323 10.38 8.20 24.40
C LEU A 323 9.29 7.46 25.18
N CYS A 324 9.46 6.17 25.43
CA CYS A 324 8.52 5.36 26.21
C CYS A 324 8.48 5.81 27.68
N GLU A 325 9.64 6.09 28.28
CA GLU A 325 9.77 6.63 29.64
C GLU A 325 9.17 8.02 29.77
N GLN A 326 9.50 8.94 28.84
CA GLN A 326 8.99 10.32 28.86
C GLN A 326 7.48 10.42 28.72
N ALA A 327 6.88 9.49 28.00
CA ALA A 327 5.44 9.48 27.74
C ALA A 327 4.63 8.99 28.94
N HIS A 328 5.24 8.35 29.93
CA HIS A 328 4.59 7.82 31.14
C HIS A 328 3.31 7.03 30.87
N PHE A 329 3.36 6.07 29.92
CA PHE A 329 2.19 5.26 29.54
C PHE A 329 1.65 4.39 30.69
N TRP A 330 2.53 3.96 31.59
CA TRP A 330 2.16 3.02 32.65
C TRP A 330 1.37 3.68 33.78
N PRO A 331 0.36 3.03 34.30
CA PRO A 331 -0.03 1.62 34.13
C PRO A 331 -1.01 1.33 32.99
N GLU A 332 -1.21 2.21 32.02
CA GLU A 332 -2.14 1.97 30.90
C GLU A 332 -1.62 0.85 29.98
N PRO A 333 -2.40 -0.23 29.76
CA PRO A 333 -1.95 -1.34 28.92
C PRO A 333 -1.83 -0.93 27.44
N LEU A 334 -0.74 -1.31 26.77
CA LEU A 334 -0.50 -1.05 25.36
C LEU A 334 -0.79 -2.31 24.52
N ARG A 335 -1.65 -2.15 23.52
CA ARG A 335 -2.01 -3.20 22.57
C ARG A 335 -0.98 -3.36 21.45
N SER A 336 -0.47 -2.25 20.94
CA SER A 336 0.50 -2.22 19.82
C SER A 336 1.57 -1.18 20.10
N ILE A 337 2.77 -1.47 19.60
CA ILE A 337 3.91 -0.58 19.68
C ILE A 337 4.65 -0.56 18.33
N GLY A 338 5.22 0.58 17.95
CA GLY A 338 5.92 0.73 16.69
C GLY A 338 7.07 1.72 16.78
N VAL A 339 8.11 1.47 16.01
CA VAL A 339 9.28 2.34 15.83
C VAL A 339 9.37 2.77 14.38
N ARG A 340 9.65 4.05 14.15
CA ARG A 340 9.83 4.60 12.81
C ARG A 340 11.02 5.55 12.79
N ALA A 341 11.93 5.31 11.85
CA ALA A 341 13.03 6.17 11.47
C ALA A 341 12.53 7.23 10.48
N LEU A 342 12.74 8.49 10.79
CA LEU A 342 12.30 9.66 10.01
C LEU A 342 13.51 10.53 9.66
N ASP A 343 13.29 11.53 8.80
CA ASP A 343 14.33 12.46 8.34
C ASP A 343 15.54 11.69 7.82
N LEU A 344 15.24 10.81 6.85
CA LEU A 344 16.22 9.91 6.26
C LEU A 344 17.19 10.68 5.37
N GLN A 345 18.48 10.34 5.48
CA GLN A 345 19.53 10.80 4.59
C GLN A 345 20.35 9.61 4.09
N PRO A 346 20.99 9.69 2.89
CA PRO A 346 21.90 8.64 2.44
C PRO A 346 23.03 8.41 3.45
N ALA A 347 23.40 7.15 3.69
CA ALA A 347 24.50 6.81 4.63
C ALA A 347 25.85 7.39 4.21
N CYS A 348 26.03 7.68 2.91
CA CYS A 348 27.22 8.34 2.38
C CYS A 348 27.15 9.89 2.42
N ALA A 349 26.07 10.48 2.98
CA ALA A 349 25.96 11.92 3.05
C ALA A 349 27.08 12.49 3.96
N PRO A 350 27.67 13.65 3.60
CA PRO A 350 28.70 14.27 4.42
C PRO A 350 28.13 14.68 5.79
N HIS A 351 28.83 14.35 6.85
CA HIS A 351 28.51 14.80 8.21
C HIS A 351 29.26 16.09 8.52
N GLN A 352 28.57 17.05 9.08
CA GLN A 352 29.23 18.17 9.73
C GLN A 352 29.77 17.66 11.07
N MET A 353 31.09 17.68 11.22
CA MET A 353 31.74 17.36 12.50
C MET A 353 31.41 18.48 13.51
N ASP A 354 31.01 18.09 14.70
CA ASP A 354 30.90 19.04 15.81
C ASP A 354 32.28 19.20 16.45
N LEU A 355 32.77 20.43 16.51
CA LEU A 355 34.13 20.73 17.08
C LEU A 355 34.21 20.51 18.59
N PHE A 356 33.09 20.22 19.26
CA PHE A 356 32.97 20.11 20.71
C PHE A 356 32.62 18.69 21.21
N GLU A 357 32.70 17.70 20.35
CA GLU A 357 32.23 16.32 20.67
C GLU A 357 33.26 15.46 21.44
N ASP A 358 34.50 15.89 21.61
CA ASP A 358 35.57 15.13 22.28
C ASP A 358 36.04 15.80 23.61
N ALA A 359 35.12 16.24 24.44
CA ALA A 359 35.45 16.68 25.78
C ALA A 359 34.77 15.87 26.87
#